data_c1bc82b4f595cb77568b37d2ce744d1d
#
_entry.id   c1bc82b4f595cb77568b37d2ce744d1d
#
_cell.length_a   1.000
_cell.length_b   1.000
_cell.length_c   1.000
_cell.angle_alpha   90.00
_cell.angle_beta   90.00
_cell.angle_gamma   90.00
#
_symmetry.space_group_name_H-M   'P 1'
#
loop_
_entity.id
_entity.type
_entity.pdbx_description
1 polymer ?
#
loop_
_entity_poly.entity_id
_entity_poly.type
_entity_poly.pdbx_seq_one_letter_code
_entity_poly.pdbx_strand_id
1 'polypeptide(L)'
;LYTEEDTPAPVNYYGRSKWESERQVARLCSNYAVARIVVVYGQPLPGQHGNIVRLVADRLRNGQPIRVMNDQWRTPTFVDDVAQGIGLLIDHPSNGLFHICGPECLTIADIAYRVADVLQLDASLIQPVSTAEMQEATPRPRFSGLSIDKARQQLGYRPHSLEEGIRAMFS
;
A
#
# COMPACT_ATOMS: atom_id res chain seq x y z
N LEU A 1 -1.51 10.93 -9.07
CA LEU A 1 -2.18 9.75 -8.50
C LEU A 1 -3.22 9.23 -9.46
N TYR A 2 -3.34 7.92 -9.57
CA TYR A 2 -4.43 7.31 -10.33
C TYR A 2 -5.76 7.47 -9.60
N THR A 3 -6.80 7.72 -10.35
CA THR A 3 -8.20 7.75 -9.90
C THR A 3 -8.92 6.45 -10.28
N GLU A 4 -10.13 6.27 -9.80
CA GLU A 4 -10.96 5.12 -10.15
C GLU A 4 -11.41 5.12 -11.63
N GLU A 5 -11.31 6.27 -12.32
CA GLU A 5 -11.66 6.45 -13.73
C GLU A 5 -10.51 6.10 -14.67
N ASP A 6 -9.29 5.95 -14.16
CA ASP A 6 -8.13 5.62 -14.97
C ASP A 6 -8.17 4.17 -15.45
N THR A 7 -7.88 3.98 -16.75
CA THR A 7 -7.86 2.65 -17.36
C THR A 7 -6.71 1.82 -16.82
N PRO A 8 -6.96 0.62 -16.23
CA PRO A 8 -5.91 -0.25 -15.74
C PRO A 8 -4.96 -0.73 -16.84
N ALA A 9 -3.64 -0.64 -16.58
CA ALA A 9 -2.58 -1.11 -17.47
C ALA A 9 -1.62 -2.06 -16.71
N PRO A 10 -2.04 -3.31 -16.42
CA PRO A 10 -1.25 -4.24 -15.63
C PRO A 10 0.03 -4.65 -16.35
N VAL A 11 1.18 -4.57 -15.66
CA VAL A 11 2.52 -4.88 -16.19
C VAL A 11 2.94 -6.34 -15.98
N ASN A 12 2.17 -7.11 -15.20
CA ASN A 12 2.47 -8.51 -14.89
C ASN A 12 1.21 -9.36 -14.78
N TYR A 13 1.39 -10.67 -14.65
CA TYR A 13 0.28 -11.63 -14.56
C TYR A 13 -0.60 -11.40 -13.34
N TYR A 14 -0.01 -11.09 -12.18
CA TYR A 14 -0.76 -10.78 -10.95
C TYR A 14 -1.71 -9.60 -11.18
N GLY A 15 -1.22 -8.51 -11.73
CA GLY A 15 -2.06 -7.35 -12.05
C GLY A 15 -3.19 -7.68 -13.02
N ARG A 16 -2.91 -8.50 -14.04
CA ARG A 16 -3.95 -8.98 -14.99
C ARG A 16 -5.03 -9.80 -14.28
N SER A 17 -4.64 -10.73 -13.43
CA SER A 17 -5.60 -11.58 -12.70
C SER A 17 -6.51 -10.77 -11.78
N LYS A 18 -5.95 -9.74 -11.10
CA LYS A 18 -6.73 -8.84 -10.26
C LYS A 18 -7.71 -7.99 -11.06
N TRP A 19 -7.25 -7.40 -12.17
CA TRP A 19 -8.13 -6.65 -13.06
C TRP A 19 -9.25 -7.50 -13.65
N GLU A 20 -8.95 -8.72 -14.09
CA GLU A 20 -9.98 -9.63 -14.59
C GLU A 20 -10.99 -10.00 -13.48
N SER A 21 -10.53 -10.18 -12.23
CA SER A 21 -11.43 -10.42 -11.08
C SER A 21 -12.41 -9.25 -10.87
N GLU A 22 -11.93 -8.00 -10.94
CA GLU A 22 -12.79 -6.81 -10.86
C GLU A 22 -13.88 -6.81 -11.95
N ARG A 23 -13.48 -7.12 -13.20
CA ARG A 23 -14.41 -7.20 -14.34
C ARG A 23 -15.46 -8.30 -14.17
N GLN A 24 -15.06 -9.47 -13.66
CA GLN A 24 -15.99 -10.57 -13.40
C GLN A 24 -16.99 -10.22 -12.31
N VAL A 25 -16.55 -9.61 -11.21
CA VAL A 25 -17.44 -9.12 -10.16
C VAL A 25 -18.44 -8.11 -10.71
N ALA A 26 -17.99 -7.11 -11.44
CA ALA A 26 -18.86 -6.10 -12.04
C ALA A 26 -19.88 -6.69 -13.04
N ARG A 27 -19.51 -7.77 -13.75
CA ARG A 27 -20.39 -8.45 -14.70
C ARG A 27 -21.44 -9.34 -14.05
N LEU A 28 -21.06 -10.02 -12.95
CA LEU A 28 -21.87 -11.09 -12.36
C LEU A 28 -22.69 -10.64 -11.16
N CYS A 29 -22.31 -9.55 -10.52
CA CYS A 29 -22.96 -9.06 -9.31
C CYS A 29 -23.70 -7.75 -9.59
N SER A 30 -24.97 -7.68 -9.24
CA SER A 30 -25.76 -6.45 -9.33
C SER A 30 -25.49 -5.47 -8.19
N ASN A 31 -24.98 -5.98 -7.07
CA ASN A 31 -24.59 -5.19 -5.89
C ASN A 31 -23.18 -5.61 -5.46
N TYR A 32 -22.21 -4.72 -5.57
CA TYR A 32 -20.82 -5.01 -5.25
C TYR A 32 -20.04 -3.75 -4.93
N ALA A 33 -18.96 -3.91 -4.15
CA ALA A 33 -17.91 -2.91 -4.02
C ALA A 33 -16.55 -3.58 -4.23
N VAL A 34 -15.65 -2.90 -4.96
CA VAL A 34 -14.26 -3.30 -5.14
C VAL A 34 -13.37 -2.30 -4.42
N ALA A 35 -12.61 -2.76 -3.44
CA ALA A 35 -11.60 -1.98 -2.76
C ALA A 35 -10.22 -2.25 -3.38
N ARG A 36 -9.62 -1.27 -4.05
CA ARG A 36 -8.19 -1.32 -4.43
C ARG A 36 -7.35 -0.82 -3.29
N ILE A 37 -6.42 -1.66 -2.85
CA ILE A 37 -5.46 -1.39 -1.76
C ILE A 37 -4.04 -1.48 -2.28
N VAL A 38 -3.12 -0.73 -1.66
CA VAL A 38 -1.69 -0.68 -2.07
C VAL A 38 -0.80 -0.81 -0.85
N VAL A 39 0.17 -1.75 -0.90
CA VAL A 39 1.23 -1.94 0.11
C VAL A 39 0.69 -1.84 1.54
N VAL A 40 -0.12 -2.83 1.91
CA VAL A 40 -0.67 -2.92 3.27
C VAL A 40 0.44 -3.22 4.26
N TYR A 41 0.46 -2.48 5.37
CA TYR A 41 1.36 -2.73 6.49
C TYR A 41 0.58 -2.77 7.82
N GLY A 42 1.15 -3.43 8.81
CA GLY A 42 0.57 -3.62 10.13
C GLY A 42 1.29 -4.75 10.85
N GLN A 43 0.89 -5.05 12.07
CA GLN A 43 1.49 -6.13 12.84
C GLN A 43 1.12 -7.49 12.21
N PRO A 44 2.10 -8.26 11.70
CA PRO A 44 1.81 -9.58 11.14
C PRO A 44 1.42 -10.56 12.26
N LEU A 45 0.48 -11.45 11.97
CA LEU A 45 0.18 -12.58 12.85
C LEU A 45 1.34 -13.59 12.86
N PRO A 46 1.49 -14.41 13.92
CA PRO A 46 2.52 -15.46 13.98
C PRO A 46 2.46 -16.35 12.73
N GLY A 47 3.62 -16.57 12.10
CA GLY A 47 3.74 -17.41 10.89
C GLY A 47 3.37 -16.71 9.57
N GLN A 48 2.95 -15.47 9.58
CA GLN A 48 2.72 -14.69 8.35
C GLN A 48 3.99 -13.99 7.86
N HIS A 49 4.05 -13.77 6.54
CA HIS A 49 5.10 -12.95 5.95
C HIS A 49 5.01 -11.50 6.43
N GLY A 50 6.16 -10.91 6.75
CA GLY A 50 6.24 -9.50 7.12
C GLY A 50 5.92 -8.58 5.93
N ASN A 51 5.66 -7.32 6.26
CA ASN A 51 5.49 -6.22 5.30
C ASN A 51 6.75 -5.34 5.28
N ILE A 52 6.79 -4.36 4.35
CA ILE A 52 7.96 -3.49 4.18
C ILE A 52 8.32 -2.71 5.45
N VAL A 53 7.33 -2.21 6.20
CA VAL A 53 7.56 -1.44 7.45
C VAL A 53 8.21 -2.35 8.50
N ARG A 54 7.68 -3.56 8.69
CA ARG A 54 8.27 -4.54 9.61
C ARG A 54 9.66 -4.98 9.19
N LEU A 55 9.85 -5.27 7.91
CA LEU A 55 11.15 -5.69 7.36
C LEU A 55 12.24 -4.62 7.60
N VAL A 56 11.92 -3.35 7.34
CA VAL A 56 12.85 -2.24 7.58
C VAL A 56 13.17 -2.14 9.08
N ALA A 57 12.14 -2.11 9.94
CA ALA A 57 12.33 -2.01 11.38
C ALA A 57 13.21 -3.14 11.93
N ASP A 58 12.97 -4.38 11.52
CA ASP A 58 13.73 -5.54 11.99
C ASP A 58 15.19 -5.51 11.52
N ARG A 59 15.43 -5.14 10.25
CA ARG A 59 16.79 -4.99 9.71
C ARG A 59 17.58 -3.93 10.46
N LEU A 60 17.01 -2.73 10.59
CA LEU A 60 17.70 -1.63 11.25
C LEU A 60 17.95 -1.89 12.74
N ARG A 61 16.99 -2.49 13.46
CA ARG A 61 17.16 -2.89 14.87
C ARG A 61 18.30 -3.89 15.07
N ASN A 62 18.53 -4.75 14.07
CA ASN A 62 19.62 -5.72 14.11
C ASN A 62 20.94 -5.19 13.52
N GLY A 63 21.06 -3.90 13.24
CA GLY A 63 22.26 -3.28 12.65
C GLY A 63 22.55 -3.79 11.23
N GLN A 64 21.55 -4.28 10.51
CA GLN A 64 21.69 -4.86 9.18
C GLN A 64 21.30 -3.87 8.10
N PRO A 65 22.11 -3.71 7.04
CA PRO A 65 21.75 -2.85 5.91
C PRO A 65 20.55 -3.42 5.15
N ILE A 66 19.79 -2.51 4.53
CA ILE A 66 18.65 -2.86 3.68
C ILE A 66 18.69 -2.08 2.38
N ARG A 67 18.57 -2.78 1.25
CA ARG A 67 18.42 -2.16 -0.08
C ARG A 67 16.94 -1.93 -0.37
N VAL A 68 16.58 -0.72 -0.78
CA VAL A 68 15.19 -0.30 -1.05
C VAL A 68 15.09 0.53 -2.32
N MET A 69 14.05 0.32 -3.12
CA MET A 69 13.86 1.03 -4.38
C MET A 69 13.51 2.51 -4.15
N ASN A 70 14.21 3.40 -4.85
CA ASN A 70 13.96 4.84 -4.82
C ASN A 70 13.16 5.36 -6.03
N ASP A 71 12.79 4.47 -6.94
CA ASP A 71 12.06 4.75 -8.18
C ASP A 71 10.73 3.98 -8.32
N GLN A 72 10.23 3.42 -7.22
CA GLN A 72 8.91 2.77 -7.14
C GLN A 72 8.01 3.52 -6.14
N TRP A 73 6.95 4.14 -6.65
CA TRP A 73 6.01 4.97 -5.90
C TRP A 73 4.74 4.20 -5.49
N ARG A 74 4.32 4.35 -4.24
CA ARG A 74 3.18 3.64 -3.64
C ARG A 74 2.41 4.56 -2.69
N THR A 75 1.18 4.18 -2.37
CA THR A 75 0.38 4.75 -1.29
C THR A 75 0.25 3.72 -0.16
N PRO A 76 1.24 3.64 0.77
CA PRO A 76 1.23 2.63 1.83
C PRO A 76 -0.01 2.77 2.72
N THR A 77 -0.61 1.64 3.08
CA THR A 77 -1.91 1.60 3.77
C THR A 77 -1.80 0.85 5.08
N PHE A 78 -2.15 1.48 6.19
CA PHE A 78 -2.22 0.80 7.48
C PHE A 78 -3.39 -0.20 7.50
N VAL A 79 -3.18 -1.38 8.08
CA VAL A 79 -4.15 -2.48 8.03
C VAL A 79 -5.49 -2.12 8.68
N ASP A 80 -5.49 -1.33 9.75
CA ASP A 80 -6.73 -0.92 10.43
C ASP A 80 -7.52 0.07 9.56
N ASP A 81 -6.84 0.90 8.75
CA ASP A 81 -7.51 1.76 7.76
C ASP A 81 -8.16 0.95 6.64
N VAL A 82 -7.53 -0.16 6.23
CA VAL A 82 -8.17 -1.10 5.29
C VAL A 82 -9.45 -1.66 5.89
N ALA A 83 -9.41 -2.11 7.15
CA ALA A 83 -10.57 -2.64 7.85
C ALA A 83 -11.68 -1.58 7.98
N GLN A 84 -11.33 -0.36 8.36
CA GLN A 84 -12.25 0.78 8.42
C GLN A 84 -12.88 1.05 7.05
N GLY A 85 -12.06 1.14 5.99
CA GLY A 85 -12.54 1.41 4.64
C GLY A 85 -13.48 0.33 4.11
N ILE A 86 -13.20 -0.95 4.41
CA ILE A 86 -14.10 -2.07 4.08
C ILE A 86 -15.42 -1.95 4.84
N GLY A 87 -15.38 -1.62 6.14
CA GLY A 87 -16.60 -1.38 6.93
C GLY A 87 -17.47 -0.28 6.32
N LEU A 88 -16.86 0.85 5.95
CA LEU A 88 -17.58 1.95 5.28
C LEU A 88 -18.20 1.52 3.96
N LEU A 89 -17.53 0.67 3.17
CA LEU A 89 -18.07 0.14 1.91
C LEU A 89 -19.26 -0.80 2.13
N ILE A 90 -19.25 -1.60 3.19
CA ILE A 90 -20.38 -2.51 3.54
C ILE A 90 -21.62 -1.69 3.87
N ASP A 91 -21.49 -0.61 4.60
CA ASP A 91 -22.58 0.25 5.03
C ASP A 91 -23.05 1.23 3.92
N HIS A 92 -22.28 1.36 2.84
CA HIS A 92 -22.58 2.30 1.77
C HIS A 92 -23.42 1.68 0.66
N PRO A 93 -24.53 2.32 0.25
CA PRO A 93 -25.45 1.76 -0.74
C PRO A 93 -24.94 1.77 -2.19
N SER A 94 -23.79 2.39 -2.46
CA SER A 94 -23.27 2.55 -3.81
C SER A 94 -22.42 1.38 -4.24
N ASN A 95 -22.65 0.92 -5.47
CA ASN A 95 -21.78 -0.02 -6.16
C ASN A 95 -20.56 0.67 -6.75
N GLY A 96 -19.53 -0.10 -6.99
CA GLY A 96 -18.41 0.30 -7.82
C GLY A 96 -17.04 0.13 -7.21
N LEU A 97 -16.10 0.84 -7.79
CA LEU A 97 -14.69 0.79 -7.44
C LEU A 97 -14.31 1.95 -6.52
N PHE A 98 -13.56 1.65 -5.46
CA PHE A 98 -13.01 2.62 -4.53
C PHE A 98 -11.54 2.33 -4.24
N HIS A 99 -10.74 3.38 -4.14
CA HIS A 99 -9.37 3.28 -3.64
C HIS A 99 -9.37 3.43 -2.12
N ILE A 100 -8.96 2.38 -1.41
CA ILE A 100 -8.86 2.34 0.05
C ILE A 100 -7.39 2.20 0.40
N CYS A 101 -6.69 3.32 0.48
CA CYS A 101 -5.25 3.34 0.72
C CYS A 101 -4.83 4.56 1.57
N GLY A 102 -3.55 4.60 1.94
CA GLY A 102 -2.99 5.71 2.70
C GLY A 102 -2.97 7.03 1.91
N PRO A 103 -2.85 8.17 2.59
CA PRO A 103 -3.00 9.49 1.98
C PRO A 103 -1.73 9.98 1.26
N GLU A 104 -0.60 9.34 1.47
CA GLU A 104 0.72 9.79 0.99
C GLU A 104 1.25 8.89 -0.11
N CYS A 105 1.75 9.49 -1.19
CA CYS A 105 2.43 8.78 -2.26
C CYS A 105 3.95 8.89 -2.08
N LEU A 106 4.59 7.78 -1.76
CA LEU A 106 5.98 7.70 -1.32
C LEU A 106 6.73 6.65 -2.13
N THR A 107 8.05 6.83 -2.29
CA THR A 107 8.91 5.74 -2.76
C THR A 107 9.10 4.69 -1.67
N ILE A 108 9.54 3.49 -2.04
CA ILE A 108 9.88 2.47 -1.03
C ILE A 108 11.03 2.95 -0.14
N ALA A 109 11.96 3.74 -0.68
CA ALA A 109 13.03 4.36 0.10
C ALA A 109 12.49 5.41 1.09
N ASP A 110 11.54 6.27 0.68
CA ASP A 110 10.90 7.23 1.59
C ASP A 110 10.20 6.52 2.75
N ILE A 111 9.49 5.41 2.46
CA ILE A 111 8.86 4.58 3.51
C ILE A 111 9.92 4.09 4.51
N ALA A 112 11.06 3.59 4.02
CA ALA A 112 12.13 3.11 4.89
C ALA A 112 12.73 4.23 5.77
N TYR A 113 12.97 5.41 5.21
CA TYR A 113 13.44 6.57 5.97
C TYR A 113 12.43 7.03 7.04
N ARG A 114 11.12 7.03 6.72
CA ARG A 114 10.08 7.34 7.71
C ARG A 114 10.03 6.32 8.84
N VAL A 115 10.22 5.02 8.55
CA VAL A 115 10.33 3.98 9.59
C VAL A 115 11.52 4.25 10.50
N ALA A 116 12.70 4.57 9.93
CA ALA A 116 13.90 4.88 10.71
C ALA A 116 13.69 6.12 11.61
N ASP A 117 13.09 7.18 11.06
CA ASP A 117 12.83 8.42 11.79
C ASP A 117 11.85 8.20 12.95
N VAL A 118 10.69 7.60 12.69
CA VAL A 118 9.65 7.37 13.73
C VAL A 118 10.13 6.46 14.85
N LEU A 119 10.94 5.45 14.52
CA LEU A 119 11.43 4.46 15.48
C LEU A 119 12.83 4.81 16.03
N GLN A 120 13.39 5.96 15.63
CA GLN A 120 14.72 6.44 16.07
C GLN A 120 15.82 5.40 15.80
N LEU A 121 15.83 4.84 14.58
CA LEU A 121 16.78 3.83 14.12
C LEU A 121 17.84 4.44 13.19
N ASP A 122 18.97 3.74 13.02
CA ASP A 122 20.07 4.21 12.18
C ASP A 122 19.74 4.20 10.71
N ALA A 123 19.41 5.37 10.16
CA ALA A 123 19.08 5.56 8.74
C ALA A 123 20.29 5.37 7.80
N SER A 124 21.54 5.37 8.28
CA SER A 124 22.73 5.14 7.46
C SER A 124 22.80 3.72 6.88
N LEU A 125 22.07 2.79 7.47
CA LEU A 125 21.92 1.41 7.00
C LEU A 125 20.96 1.26 5.81
N ILE A 126 20.19 2.30 5.46
CA ILE A 126 19.29 2.29 4.31
C ILE A 126 20.09 2.59 3.03
N GLN A 127 20.02 1.70 2.07
CA GLN A 127 20.71 1.79 0.80
C GLN A 127 19.71 1.95 -0.35
N PRO A 128 19.39 3.20 -0.78
CA PRO A 128 18.52 3.42 -1.92
C PRO A 128 19.16 2.88 -3.21
N VAL A 129 18.36 2.15 -3.98
CA VAL A 129 18.77 1.58 -5.27
C VAL A 129 17.65 1.77 -6.29
N SER A 130 17.98 1.76 -7.58
CA SER A 130 16.97 1.73 -8.63
C SER A 130 16.37 0.33 -8.81
N THR A 131 15.18 0.27 -9.41
CA THR A 131 14.56 -1.00 -9.81
C THR A 131 15.48 -1.83 -10.73
N ALA A 132 16.24 -1.17 -11.60
CA ALA A 132 17.19 -1.84 -12.49
C ALA A 132 18.34 -2.51 -11.72
N GLU A 133 18.88 -1.85 -10.69
CA GLU A 133 19.93 -2.41 -9.84
C GLU A 133 19.43 -3.52 -8.92
N MET A 134 18.13 -3.54 -8.61
CA MET A 134 17.54 -4.57 -7.75
C MET A 134 17.33 -5.89 -8.49
N GLN A 135 17.23 -5.88 -9.83
CA GLN A 135 17.06 -7.07 -10.69
C GLN A 135 15.90 -7.98 -10.26
N GLU A 136 14.74 -7.39 -9.95
CA GLU A 136 13.55 -8.17 -9.59
C GLU A 136 13.14 -9.12 -10.71
N ALA A 137 12.90 -10.39 -10.39
CA ALA A 137 12.51 -11.41 -11.36
C ALA A 137 11.14 -11.12 -12.02
N THR A 138 10.26 -10.41 -11.33
CA THR A 138 8.94 -10.02 -11.84
C THR A 138 8.83 -8.52 -11.96
N PRO A 139 8.51 -7.97 -13.16
CA PRO A 139 8.30 -6.54 -13.33
C PRO A 139 7.25 -6.00 -12.37
N ARG A 140 7.58 -4.88 -11.70
CA ARG A 140 6.63 -4.14 -10.86
C ARG A 140 6.39 -2.75 -11.47
N PRO A 141 5.19 -2.19 -11.33
CA PRO A 141 4.95 -0.84 -11.82
C PRO A 141 5.85 0.14 -11.04
N ARG A 142 6.45 1.09 -11.75
CA ARG A 142 7.20 2.17 -11.11
C ARG A 142 6.28 3.07 -10.30
N PHE A 143 5.11 3.35 -10.83
CA PHE A 143 4.11 4.18 -10.19
C PHE A 143 2.80 3.40 -10.00
N SER A 144 2.32 3.31 -8.76
CA SER A 144 1.01 2.77 -8.39
C SER A 144 0.40 3.52 -7.20
N GLY A 145 0.65 4.82 -7.14
CA GLY A 145 -0.01 5.70 -6.18
C GLY A 145 -1.47 5.95 -6.60
N LEU A 146 -2.40 5.79 -5.66
CA LEU A 146 -3.83 5.93 -5.88
C LEU A 146 -4.37 7.16 -5.15
N SER A 147 -5.29 7.93 -5.79
CA SER A 147 -6.07 8.96 -5.11
C SER A 147 -7.18 8.30 -4.27
N ILE A 148 -7.41 8.86 -3.09
CA ILE A 148 -8.52 8.47 -2.19
C ILE A 148 -9.63 9.51 -2.14
N ASP A 149 -9.66 10.45 -3.07
CA ASP A 149 -10.59 11.58 -3.03
C ASP A 149 -12.04 11.11 -3.10
N LYS A 150 -12.34 10.09 -3.92
CA LYS A 150 -13.67 9.48 -3.99
C LYS A 150 -14.07 8.86 -2.65
N ALA A 151 -13.19 8.06 -2.03
CA ALA A 151 -13.47 7.45 -0.74
C ALA A 151 -13.65 8.49 0.37
N ARG A 152 -12.86 9.56 0.36
CA ARG A 152 -13.03 10.69 1.29
C ARG A 152 -14.37 11.39 1.14
N GLN A 153 -14.77 11.70 -0.09
CA GLN A 153 -16.00 12.46 -0.37
C GLN A 153 -17.26 11.63 -0.14
N GLN A 154 -17.27 10.37 -0.57
CA GLN A 154 -18.47 9.55 -0.56
C GLN A 154 -18.61 8.69 0.70
N LEU A 155 -17.50 8.23 1.29
CA LEU A 155 -17.51 7.35 2.44
C LEU A 155 -17.08 8.03 3.75
N GLY A 156 -16.53 9.24 3.68
CA GLY A 156 -15.91 9.88 4.84
C GLY A 156 -14.62 9.18 5.29
N TYR A 157 -13.96 8.41 4.41
CA TYR A 157 -12.74 7.66 4.70
C TYR A 157 -11.60 8.59 5.11
N ARG A 158 -10.97 8.31 6.26
CA ARG A 158 -9.89 9.12 6.84
C ARG A 158 -8.75 8.23 7.33
N PRO A 159 -7.86 7.79 6.44
CA PRO A 159 -6.75 6.95 6.82
C PRO A 159 -5.67 7.72 7.59
N HIS A 160 -4.91 7.02 8.41
CA HIS A 160 -3.72 7.51 9.06
C HIS A 160 -2.65 7.94 8.05
N SER A 161 -1.83 8.91 8.42
CA SER A 161 -0.53 9.12 7.76
C SER A 161 0.38 7.91 7.99
N LEU A 162 1.44 7.79 7.18
CA LEU A 162 2.41 6.70 7.37
C LEU A 162 3.01 6.72 8.79
N GLU A 163 3.33 7.90 9.32
CA GLU A 163 3.91 8.06 10.65
C GLU A 163 2.95 7.62 11.76
N GLU A 164 1.68 8.02 11.68
CA GLU A 164 0.65 7.61 12.64
C GLU A 164 0.47 6.10 12.63
N GLY A 165 0.38 5.48 11.44
CA GLY A 165 0.25 4.04 11.30
C GLY A 165 1.49 3.28 11.82
N ILE A 166 2.73 3.80 11.61
CA ILE A 166 3.94 3.20 12.17
C ILE A 166 3.89 3.27 13.70
N ARG A 167 3.55 4.41 14.29
CA ARG A 167 3.42 4.53 15.75
C ARG A 167 2.39 3.55 16.30
N ALA A 168 1.22 3.44 15.70
CA ALA A 168 0.18 2.50 16.10
C ALA A 168 0.62 1.03 15.98
N MET A 169 1.42 0.70 14.97
CA MET A 169 1.93 -0.67 14.76
C MET A 169 2.94 -1.10 15.83
N PHE A 170 3.70 -0.16 16.39
CA PHE A 170 4.78 -0.45 17.37
C PHE A 170 4.51 0.05 18.80
N SER A 171 3.29 0.53 19.08
CA SER A 171 2.82 0.91 20.42
C SER A 171 2.61 -0.28 21.36
#